data_df12d20d8bb0a160b05f316642fc6f12
#
_entry.id   df12d20d8bb0a160b05f316642fc6f12
#
_cell.length_a   1.000
_cell.length_b   1.000
_cell.length_c   1.000
_cell.angle_alpha   90.00
_cell.angle_beta   90.00
_cell.angle_gamma   90.00
#
_symmetry.space_group_name_H-M   'P 1'
#
loop_
_entity.id
_entity.type
_entity.pdbx_description
1 polymer ?
#
loop_
_entity_poly.entity_id
_entity_poly.type
_entity_poly.pdbx_seq_one_letter_code
_entity_poly.pdbx_strand_id
1 'polypeptide(L)'
;MSTWVQTSKYGDILSALPMIHSDYIKSGVKPQLVAVAPYNKLAEDLDYVQVQTFGGSMQDLSGAIKFAKESSRDVKVTQLHGKGFEFHHRHPSFQYDQWDRGGMLDKWDKLPLVIPRSKSLTPKVNEKPTIIFADHSQSSPFPHKEELAKLLIENFPSHQIVRLSSVQAPHLLDVLALMDAADLIVTVETAHLHMSKACSKPVIALVTDKPSRWHGSAWSSRFSMHCRYSDFPRRKGELIRAAKSAIEKKEPMNVKSCSAFSNRFGYNLGMIWHGEVLVTTHRYHPAKDWKTALAINDGVLTSDIKFPSAFDGFSFEDARLFHHNGKLMMTYVISTESFSQFKSAVGYGMLVQREGRWEIPQNIQPVYRNNDFSGMVKNLCPFEHDGKIHFIWGNSNGEQMVIQVDGEKVSSEFKSEALSWDHGEIRGGSIVMDGDRMIRFFHSRTGEGLNGAHGTFQYHIGASIMESKPPFKTISVSKHPIISGDERYVPGCFHWKPNVAIVYGAMMKSRNGSNHFQISIGRNDSSCEIVELKESDFNL
;
A
#
# COMPACT_ATOMS: atom_id res chain seq x y z
N MET A 1 -1.90 -30.63 23.75
CA MET A 1 -1.08 -30.52 22.54
C MET A 1 -2.01 -30.17 21.39
N SER A 2 -1.76 -29.09 20.72
CA SER A 2 -2.52 -28.67 19.54
C SER A 2 -2.04 -29.41 18.29
N THR A 3 -2.97 -29.62 17.34
CA THR A 3 -2.66 -30.20 16.03
C THR A 3 -3.10 -29.24 14.95
N TRP A 4 -2.18 -28.91 14.05
CA TRP A 4 -2.38 -28.00 12.93
C TRP A 4 -2.52 -28.79 11.64
N VAL A 5 -3.52 -28.49 10.84
CA VAL A 5 -3.75 -29.14 9.55
C VAL A 5 -3.42 -28.18 8.41
N GLN A 6 -2.36 -28.51 7.65
CA GLN A 6 -1.94 -27.79 6.46
C GLN A 6 -1.35 -28.77 5.44
N THR A 7 -2.22 -29.30 4.58
CA THR A 7 -1.82 -30.31 3.58
C THR A 7 -1.42 -29.72 2.22
N SER A 8 -1.42 -28.41 2.09
CA SER A 8 -1.14 -27.70 0.84
C SER A 8 0.38 -27.53 0.59
N LYS A 9 0.75 -26.69 -0.39
CA LYS A 9 2.12 -26.55 -0.87
C LYS A 9 3.03 -25.83 0.13
N TYR A 10 4.32 -25.79 -0.16
CA TYR A 10 5.35 -25.18 0.68
C TYR A 10 5.05 -23.74 1.14
N GLY A 11 4.52 -22.88 0.24
CA GLY A 11 4.18 -21.51 0.58
C GLY A 11 3.13 -21.41 1.69
N ASP A 12 2.11 -22.26 1.65
CA ASP A 12 1.03 -22.28 2.63
C ASP A 12 1.51 -22.83 3.99
N ILE A 13 2.40 -23.83 3.97
CA ILE A 13 3.06 -24.33 5.20
C ILE A 13 3.93 -23.23 5.80
N LEU A 14 4.79 -22.59 5.01
CA LEU A 14 5.63 -21.47 5.47
C LEU A 14 4.81 -20.33 6.09
N SER A 15 3.65 -20.04 5.53
CA SER A 15 2.74 -19.04 6.08
C SER A 15 2.12 -19.45 7.42
N ALA A 16 1.95 -20.75 7.69
CA ALA A 16 1.42 -21.27 8.94
C ALA A 16 2.48 -21.41 10.06
N LEU A 17 3.75 -21.61 9.69
CA LEU A 17 4.83 -21.87 10.66
C LEU A 17 4.98 -20.81 11.77
N PRO A 18 4.84 -19.48 11.52
CA PRO A 18 4.92 -18.50 12.59
C PRO A 18 3.86 -18.71 13.68
N MET A 19 2.65 -19.13 13.30
CA MET A 19 1.57 -19.44 14.25
C MET A 19 1.89 -20.70 15.07
N ILE A 20 2.38 -21.73 14.41
CA ILE A 20 2.78 -23.00 15.04
C ILE A 20 3.94 -22.77 16.02
N HIS A 21 4.95 -21.98 15.62
CA HIS A 21 6.04 -21.59 16.50
C HIS A 21 5.56 -20.77 17.71
N SER A 22 4.64 -19.82 17.51
CA SER A 22 4.04 -19.06 18.61
C SER A 22 3.28 -19.96 19.60
N ASP A 23 2.62 -20.99 19.10
CA ASP A 23 1.90 -21.98 19.93
C ASP A 23 2.90 -22.82 20.77
N TYR A 24 4.01 -23.23 20.16
CA TYR A 24 5.12 -23.87 20.86
C TYR A 24 5.70 -23.00 21.99
N ILE A 25 6.06 -21.76 21.68
CA ILE A 25 6.62 -20.84 22.68
C ILE A 25 5.65 -20.61 23.84
N LYS A 26 4.35 -20.55 23.56
CA LYS A 26 3.32 -20.32 24.57
C LYS A 26 3.05 -21.54 25.46
N SER A 27 3.11 -22.73 24.89
CA SER A 27 2.75 -23.99 25.60
C SER A 27 3.96 -24.76 26.14
N GLY A 28 5.16 -24.55 25.61
CA GLY A 28 6.34 -25.37 25.85
C GLY A 28 6.27 -26.79 25.27
N VAL A 29 5.17 -27.12 24.56
CA VAL A 29 4.92 -28.44 23.99
C VAL A 29 4.91 -28.34 22.46
N LYS A 30 5.67 -29.20 21.77
CA LYS A 30 5.71 -29.21 20.31
C LYS A 30 4.32 -29.50 19.73
N PRO A 31 3.70 -28.55 18.99
CA PRO A 31 2.48 -28.83 18.25
C PRO A 31 2.69 -29.89 17.19
N GLN A 32 1.65 -30.59 16.81
CA GLN A 32 1.67 -31.48 15.65
C GLN A 32 1.30 -30.71 14.39
N LEU A 33 1.96 -30.99 13.26
CA LEU A 33 1.57 -30.52 11.93
C LEU A 33 1.22 -31.70 11.04
N VAL A 34 -0.03 -31.78 10.64
CA VAL A 34 -0.49 -32.74 9.64
C VAL A 34 -0.28 -32.16 8.25
N ALA A 35 0.61 -32.79 7.49
CA ALA A 35 0.97 -32.39 6.12
C ALA A 35 1.06 -33.62 5.20
N VAL A 36 1.07 -33.41 3.87
CA VAL A 36 1.23 -34.50 2.89
C VAL A 36 2.62 -34.49 2.27
N ALA A 37 3.08 -35.66 1.83
CA ALA A 37 4.31 -35.77 1.06
C ALA A 37 4.14 -35.13 -0.34
N PRO A 38 5.13 -34.46 -0.92
CA PRO A 38 6.48 -34.26 -0.36
C PRO A 38 6.59 -33.00 0.54
N TYR A 39 5.52 -32.26 0.76
CA TYR A 39 5.54 -30.94 1.42
C TYR A 39 5.81 -31.03 2.94
N ASN A 40 5.50 -32.19 3.56
CA ASN A 40 5.82 -32.47 4.96
C ASN A 40 7.34 -32.30 5.27
N LYS A 41 8.21 -32.62 4.31
CA LYS A 41 9.68 -32.50 4.45
C LYS A 41 10.16 -31.11 4.84
N LEU A 42 9.39 -30.07 4.49
CA LEU A 42 9.73 -28.69 4.86
C LEU A 42 9.81 -28.50 6.38
N ALA A 43 8.96 -29.16 7.13
CA ALA A 43 8.82 -28.98 8.56
C ALA A 43 9.48 -30.11 9.38
N GLU A 44 9.95 -31.19 8.77
CA GLU A 44 10.55 -32.33 9.48
C GLU A 44 11.82 -31.95 10.26
N ASP A 45 12.54 -30.95 9.78
CA ASP A 45 13.78 -30.48 10.41
C ASP A 45 13.57 -29.34 11.42
N LEU A 46 12.34 -28.94 11.69
CA LEU A 46 12.02 -27.87 12.64
C LEU A 46 11.92 -28.44 14.05
N ASP A 47 12.68 -27.89 14.97
CA ASP A 47 12.81 -28.38 16.36
C ASP A 47 11.58 -28.06 17.22
N TYR A 48 10.69 -27.18 16.79
CA TYR A 48 9.51 -26.71 17.51
C TYR A 48 8.20 -27.34 17.04
N VAL A 49 8.20 -28.26 16.10
CA VAL A 49 7.00 -28.91 15.56
C VAL A 49 7.23 -30.43 15.38
N GLN A 50 6.19 -31.22 15.54
CA GLN A 50 6.18 -32.63 15.24
C GLN A 50 5.35 -32.86 13.99
N VAL A 51 5.95 -33.39 12.93
CA VAL A 51 5.26 -33.62 11.65
C VAL A 51 4.56 -34.98 11.66
N GLN A 52 3.30 -34.99 11.24
CA GLN A 52 2.54 -36.19 10.94
C GLN A 52 2.20 -36.23 9.44
N THR A 53 2.67 -37.25 8.76
CA THR A 53 2.39 -37.42 7.32
C THR A 53 1.00 -38.00 7.12
N PHE A 54 0.14 -37.26 6.48
CA PHE A 54 -1.15 -37.75 6.03
C PHE A 54 -1.01 -38.48 4.69
N GLY A 55 -1.48 -39.72 4.62
CA GLY A 55 -1.34 -40.56 3.44
C GLY A 55 -2.29 -40.23 2.28
N GLY A 56 -3.25 -39.34 2.47
CA GLY A 56 -4.16 -38.88 1.44
C GLY A 56 -3.59 -37.77 0.54
N SER A 57 -4.41 -37.28 -0.37
CA SER A 57 -4.03 -36.18 -1.24
C SER A 57 -4.10 -34.83 -0.50
N MET A 58 -3.39 -33.80 -1.00
CA MET A 58 -3.50 -32.43 -0.47
C MET A 58 -4.91 -31.83 -0.61
N GLN A 59 -5.76 -32.41 -1.47
CA GLN A 59 -7.15 -31.98 -1.67
C GLN A 59 -8.11 -32.64 -0.68
N ASP A 60 -7.71 -33.71 0.01
CA ASP A 60 -8.54 -34.42 0.99
C ASP A 60 -8.44 -33.79 2.39
N LEU A 61 -8.95 -32.57 2.49
CA LEU A 61 -8.94 -31.83 3.75
C LEU A 61 -9.79 -32.50 4.83
N SER A 62 -10.94 -33.07 4.45
CA SER A 62 -11.85 -33.78 5.38
C SER A 62 -11.17 -35.01 5.99
N GLY A 63 -10.47 -35.80 5.18
CA GLY A 63 -9.68 -36.93 5.66
C GLY A 63 -8.52 -36.49 6.58
N ALA A 64 -7.82 -35.43 6.22
CA ALA A 64 -6.75 -34.88 7.05
C ALA A 64 -7.25 -34.36 8.41
N ILE A 65 -8.43 -33.70 8.45
CA ILE A 65 -9.06 -33.26 9.70
C ILE A 65 -9.46 -34.47 10.55
N LYS A 66 -10.06 -35.50 9.95
CA LYS A 66 -10.40 -36.71 10.67
C LYS A 66 -9.16 -37.38 11.28
N PHE A 67 -8.11 -37.53 10.49
CA PHE A 67 -6.81 -38.06 10.92
C PHE A 67 -6.22 -37.25 12.09
N ALA A 68 -6.26 -35.91 12.02
CA ALA A 68 -5.79 -35.04 13.10
C ALA A 68 -6.61 -35.23 14.40
N LYS A 69 -7.92 -35.42 14.30
CA LYS A 69 -8.82 -35.63 15.45
C LYS A 69 -8.61 -36.96 16.15
N GLU A 70 -8.02 -37.95 15.52
CA GLU A 70 -7.67 -39.21 16.15
C GLU A 70 -6.56 -39.03 17.19
N SER A 71 -5.66 -38.05 17.00
CA SER A 71 -4.54 -37.79 17.89
C SER A 71 -4.75 -36.58 18.84
N SER A 72 -5.68 -35.68 18.55
CA SER A 72 -5.86 -34.43 19.31
C SER A 72 -7.30 -33.95 19.32
N ARG A 73 -7.72 -33.36 20.46
CA ARG A 73 -9.01 -32.64 20.56
C ARG A 73 -8.90 -31.18 20.12
N ASP A 74 -7.69 -30.59 20.17
CA ASP A 74 -7.43 -29.21 19.76
C ASP A 74 -6.85 -29.22 18.33
N VAL A 75 -7.74 -29.20 17.32
CA VAL A 75 -7.38 -29.22 15.92
C VAL A 75 -7.62 -27.85 15.29
N LYS A 76 -6.54 -27.23 14.79
CA LYS A 76 -6.53 -25.95 14.09
C LYS A 76 -6.32 -26.19 12.60
N VAL A 77 -7.26 -25.72 11.77
CA VAL A 77 -7.20 -25.92 10.33
C VAL A 77 -6.84 -24.61 9.66
N THR A 78 -5.65 -24.53 9.14
CA THR A 78 -5.19 -23.33 8.40
C THR A 78 -5.32 -23.48 6.89
N GLN A 79 -5.53 -24.68 6.39
CA GLN A 79 -5.79 -24.91 4.98
C GLN A 79 -7.13 -24.34 4.53
N LEU A 80 -7.14 -23.72 3.35
CA LEU A 80 -8.27 -22.99 2.80
C LEU A 80 -8.94 -23.71 1.62
N HIS A 81 -8.32 -24.77 1.11
CA HIS A 81 -8.81 -25.54 -0.03
C HIS A 81 -8.86 -27.02 0.29
N GLY A 82 -9.92 -27.65 -0.14
CA GLY A 82 -10.04 -29.09 -0.04
C GLY A 82 -11.32 -29.57 -0.72
N LYS A 83 -11.27 -30.75 -1.30
CA LYS A 83 -12.44 -31.39 -1.89
C LYS A 83 -13.46 -31.70 -0.77
N GLY A 84 -14.70 -31.31 -0.96
CA GLY A 84 -15.76 -31.49 0.05
C GLY A 84 -15.71 -30.48 1.21
N PHE A 85 -14.95 -29.42 1.09
CA PHE A 85 -14.88 -28.37 2.08
C PHE A 85 -15.22 -27.01 1.43
N GLU A 86 -16.40 -26.50 1.70
CA GLU A 86 -16.80 -25.17 1.26
C GLU A 86 -16.16 -24.13 2.19
N PHE A 87 -15.36 -23.26 1.61
CA PHE A 87 -14.70 -22.21 2.33
C PHE A 87 -15.23 -20.84 1.89
N HIS A 88 -15.74 -20.09 2.86
CA HIS A 88 -16.11 -18.70 2.66
C HIS A 88 -14.92 -17.81 3.00
N HIS A 89 -14.40 -17.12 1.98
CA HIS A 89 -13.39 -16.10 2.18
C HIS A 89 -13.96 -14.92 2.97
N ARG A 90 -13.36 -14.65 4.12
CA ARG A 90 -13.73 -13.51 4.98
C ARG A 90 -12.83 -12.31 4.75
N HIS A 91 -11.66 -12.57 4.21
CA HIS A 91 -10.62 -11.57 4.00
C HIS A 91 -10.18 -11.53 2.53
N PRO A 92 -9.61 -10.41 2.09
CA PRO A 92 -9.16 -10.25 0.69
C PRO A 92 -7.93 -11.10 0.35
N SER A 93 -7.22 -11.63 1.34
CA SER A 93 -6.03 -12.47 1.15
C SER A 93 -6.19 -13.83 1.80
N PHE A 94 -5.70 -14.88 1.14
CA PHE A 94 -5.65 -16.24 1.70
C PHE A 94 -4.85 -16.31 2.99
N GLN A 95 -3.75 -15.59 3.08
CA GLN A 95 -2.94 -15.62 4.28
C GLN A 95 -3.70 -15.01 5.46
N TYR A 96 -4.49 -13.96 5.25
CA TYR A 96 -5.32 -13.40 6.30
C TYR A 96 -6.42 -14.38 6.75
N ASP A 97 -7.08 -15.06 5.81
CA ASP A 97 -8.05 -16.13 6.12
C ASP A 97 -7.38 -17.28 6.88
N GLN A 98 -6.16 -17.65 6.47
CA GLN A 98 -5.37 -18.68 7.11
C GLN A 98 -5.04 -18.31 8.58
N TRP A 99 -4.63 -17.07 8.81
CA TRP A 99 -4.30 -16.56 10.13
C TRP A 99 -5.52 -16.33 11.02
N ASP A 100 -6.65 -15.91 10.43
CA ASP A 100 -7.92 -15.81 11.14
C ASP A 100 -8.39 -17.18 11.65
N ARG A 101 -8.29 -18.20 10.81
CA ARG A 101 -8.59 -19.58 11.20
C ARG A 101 -7.65 -20.13 12.26
N GLY A 102 -6.40 -19.74 12.23
CA GLY A 102 -5.42 -20.05 13.27
C GLY A 102 -5.67 -19.28 14.59
N GLY A 103 -6.64 -18.35 14.60
CA GLY A 103 -6.97 -17.51 15.76
C GLY A 103 -5.88 -16.48 16.09
N MET A 104 -5.10 -16.06 15.10
CA MET A 104 -3.92 -15.18 15.30
C MET A 104 -3.85 -14.03 14.28
N LEU A 105 -4.97 -13.61 13.71
CA LEU A 105 -5.00 -12.52 12.73
C LEU A 105 -4.46 -11.19 13.30
N ASP A 106 -4.71 -10.91 14.57
CA ASP A 106 -4.21 -9.73 15.29
C ASP A 106 -2.68 -9.69 15.41
N LYS A 107 -2.04 -10.85 15.26
CA LYS A 107 -0.58 -11.04 15.30
C LYS A 107 0.05 -11.12 13.90
N TRP A 108 -0.75 -10.90 12.89
CA TRP A 108 -0.29 -10.89 11.52
C TRP A 108 0.95 -10.01 11.37
N ASP A 109 1.96 -10.53 10.64
CA ASP A 109 3.27 -9.91 10.41
C ASP A 109 4.12 -9.60 11.66
N LYS A 110 3.61 -9.78 12.86
CA LYS A 110 4.35 -9.56 14.11
C LYS A 110 5.13 -10.80 14.57
N LEU A 111 4.69 -11.99 14.15
CA LEU A 111 5.36 -13.24 14.52
C LEU A 111 6.50 -13.55 13.55
N PRO A 112 7.69 -13.93 14.04
CA PRO A 112 8.80 -14.28 13.18
C PRO A 112 8.59 -15.65 12.51
N LEU A 113 9.08 -15.80 11.28
CA LEU A 113 9.25 -17.09 10.67
C LEU A 113 10.63 -17.64 11.09
N VAL A 114 10.63 -18.61 11.98
CA VAL A 114 11.85 -19.22 12.54
C VAL A 114 12.17 -20.49 11.74
N ILE A 115 13.31 -20.50 11.06
CA ILE A 115 13.82 -21.64 10.30
C ILE A 115 15.30 -21.81 10.62
N PRO A 116 15.74 -23.00 11.06
CA PRO A 116 17.16 -23.28 11.33
C PRO A 116 17.99 -23.24 10.03
N ARG A 117 19.24 -22.81 10.16
CA ARG A 117 20.22 -22.70 9.06
C ARG A 117 21.19 -23.90 8.99
N SER A 118 21.01 -24.90 9.84
CA SER A 118 21.92 -26.00 10.02
C SER A 118 22.21 -26.86 8.76
N LYS A 119 21.24 -26.87 7.84
CA LYS A 119 21.34 -27.61 6.57
C LYS A 119 21.49 -26.70 5.34
N SER A 120 21.56 -25.40 5.55
CA SER A 120 21.66 -24.44 4.45
C SER A 120 22.94 -24.58 3.68
N LEU A 121 22.90 -24.34 2.38
CA LEU A 121 24.09 -24.25 1.53
C LEU A 121 25.00 -23.16 2.07
N THR A 122 26.24 -23.50 2.36
CA THR A 122 27.23 -22.50 2.73
C THR A 122 27.48 -21.61 1.50
N PRO A 123 27.20 -20.31 1.57
CA PRO A 123 27.52 -19.44 0.45
C PRO A 123 29.04 -19.55 0.21
N LYS A 124 29.47 -19.83 -1.01
CA LYS A 124 30.81 -19.50 -1.40
C LYS A 124 30.89 -17.98 -1.26
N VAL A 125 31.60 -17.51 -0.25
CA VAL A 125 31.82 -16.08 -0.03
C VAL A 125 32.63 -15.60 -1.22
N ASN A 126 31.94 -15.25 -2.29
CA ASN A 126 32.54 -14.46 -3.33
C ASN A 126 32.64 -13.04 -2.74
N GLU A 127 33.79 -12.43 -2.90
CA GLU A 127 34.07 -11.06 -2.44
C GLU A 127 33.11 -10.00 -3.01
N LYS A 128 32.24 -10.38 -3.92
CA LYS A 128 31.29 -9.48 -4.58
C LYS A 128 29.95 -9.41 -3.85
N PRO A 129 29.40 -8.19 -3.68
CA PRO A 129 28.03 -8.02 -3.26
C PRO A 129 27.07 -8.85 -4.11
N THR A 130 25.99 -9.36 -3.52
CA THR A 130 25.13 -10.35 -4.19
C THR A 130 23.67 -9.94 -4.17
N ILE A 131 23.03 -10.04 -5.33
CA ILE A 131 21.58 -9.97 -5.46
C ILE A 131 21.05 -11.36 -5.77
N ILE A 132 20.16 -11.88 -4.93
CA ILE A 132 19.45 -13.14 -5.19
C ILE A 132 18.23 -12.86 -6.03
N PHE A 133 18.09 -13.58 -7.13
CA PHE A 133 16.88 -13.57 -7.94
C PHE A 133 16.19 -14.94 -7.89
N ALA A 134 15.11 -15.04 -7.10
CA ALA A 134 14.26 -16.23 -7.06
C ALA A 134 13.28 -16.19 -8.25
N ASP A 135 13.74 -16.65 -9.40
CA ASP A 135 13.17 -16.43 -10.72
C ASP A 135 12.24 -17.54 -11.22
N HIS A 136 11.99 -18.56 -10.40
CA HIS A 136 11.20 -19.72 -10.79
C HIS A 136 9.95 -19.91 -9.93
N SER A 137 8.80 -20.09 -10.58
CA SER A 137 7.55 -20.50 -9.97
C SER A 137 6.82 -21.46 -10.91
N GLN A 138 6.38 -22.61 -10.38
CA GLN A 138 5.61 -23.59 -11.14
C GLN A 138 4.14 -23.14 -11.33
N SER A 139 3.56 -22.57 -10.30
CA SER A 139 2.14 -22.19 -10.29
C SER A 139 1.86 -20.81 -10.88
N SER A 140 2.87 -19.94 -10.91
CA SER A 140 2.76 -18.55 -11.31
C SER A 140 4.03 -18.11 -12.03
N PRO A 141 4.33 -18.65 -13.23
CA PRO A 141 5.53 -18.29 -13.97
C PRO A 141 5.53 -16.81 -14.34
N PHE A 142 6.64 -16.14 -14.07
CA PHE A 142 6.83 -14.73 -14.42
C PHE A 142 7.27 -14.61 -15.88
N PRO A 143 6.50 -13.94 -16.75
CA PRO A 143 6.78 -13.92 -18.20
C PRO A 143 8.01 -13.10 -18.57
N HIS A 144 8.42 -12.14 -17.73
CA HIS A 144 9.53 -11.21 -18.00
C HIS A 144 10.81 -11.55 -17.22
N LYS A 145 11.01 -12.80 -16.82
CA LYS A 145 12.14 -13.18 -15.97
C LYS A 145 13.52 -12.93 -16.60
N GLU A 146 13.65 -13.16 -17.91
CA GLU A 146 14.93 -12.93 -18.62
C GLU A 146 15.20 -11.44 -18.78
N GLU A 147 14.18 -10.66 -19.07
CA GLU A 147 14.27 -9.21 -19.15
C GLU A 147 14.69 -8.61 -17.80
N LEU A 148 14.09 -9.07 -16.70
CA LEU A 148 14.47 -8.61 -15.36
C LEU A 148 15.89 -9.01 -15.00
N ALA A 149 16.31 -10.25 -15.31
CA ALA A 149 17.68 -10.69 -15.08
C ALA A 149 18.70 -9.79 -15.79
N LYS A 150 18.42 -9.45 -17.06
CA LYS A 150 19.24 -8.53 -17.86
C LYS A 150 19.29 -7.14 -17.22
N LEU A 151 18.15 -6.58 -16.82
CA LEU A 151 18.06 -5.28 -16.14
C LEU A 151 18.87 -5.24 -14.84
N LEU A 152 18.83 -6.30 -14.04
CA LEU A 152 19.62 -6.41 -12.81
C LEU A 152 21.11 -6.40 -13.12
N ILE A 153 21.57 -7.19 -14.10
CA ILE A 153 22.98 -7.24 -14.52
C ILE A 153 23.48 -5.87 -15.00
N GLU A 154 22.70 -5.21 -15.84
CA GLU A 154 23.05 -3.90 -16.41
C GLU A 154 23.10 -2.77 -15.37
N ASN A 155 22.22 -2.80 -14.40
CA ASN A 155 22.10 -1.73 -13.40
C ASN A 155 22.92 -1.95 -12.13
N PHE A 156 23.44 -3.17 -11.91
CA PHE A 156 24.25 -3.54 -10.74
C PHE A 156 25.54 -4.26 -11.15
N PRO A 157 26.42 -3.63 -11.95
CA PRO A 157 27.63 -4.28 -12.50
C PRO A 157 28.64 -4.71 -11.42
N SER A 158 28.59 -4.12 -10.22
CA SER A 158 29.41 -4.50 -9.08
C SER A 158 28.88 -5.71 -8.30
N HIS A 159 27.63 -6.13 -8.56
CA HIS A 159 26.99 -7.23 -7.86
C HIS A 159 26.98 -8.51 -8.69
N GLN A 160 27.08 -9.63 -8.00
CA GLN A 160 26.75 -10.92 -8.59
C GLN A 160 25.24 -11.14 -8.54
N ILE A 161 24.63 -11.44 -9.70
CA ILE A 161 23.21 -11.82 -9.77
C ILE A 161 23.13 -13.35 -9.73
N VAL A 162 22.62 -13.90 -8.63
CA VAL A 162 22.44 -15.35 -8.44
C VAL A 162 20.99 -15.71 -8.67
N ARG A 163 20.71 -16.41 -9.76
CA ARG A 163 19.38 -16.95 -10.06
C ARG A 163 19.17 -18.26 -9.31
N LEU A 164 18.13 -18.35 -8.48
CA LEU A 164 17.89 -19.58 -7.71
C LEU A 164 17.51 -20.77 -8.59
N SER A 165 16.98 -20.55 -9.79
CA SER A 165 16.73 -21.63 -10.75
C SER A 165 18.01 -22.35 -11.22
N SER A 166 19.18 -21.73 -11.08
CA SER A 166 20.48 -22.31 -11.41
C SER A 166 21.21 -22.91 -10.20
N VAL A 167 20.67 -22.76 -9.00
CA VAL A 167 21.26 -23.29 -7.77
C VAL A 167 20.76 -24.70 -7.54
N GLN A 168 21.68 -25.64 -7.46
CA GLN A 168 21.36 -27.01 -7.06
C GLN A 168 21.20 -27.07 -5.55
N ALA A 169 19.98 -27.22 -5.07
CA ALA A 169 19.66 -27.37 -3.66
C ALA A 169 18.84 -28.65 -3.47
N PRO A 170 19.30 -29.61 -2.68
CA PRO A 170 18.59 -30.85 -2.37
C PRO A 170 17.25 -30.57 -1.67
N HIS A 171 17.19 -29.49 -0.90
CA HIS A 171 16.02 -29.10 -0.14
C HIS A 171 15.71 -27.61 -0.31
N LEU A 172 14.41 -27.23 -0.26
CA LEU A 172 14.00 -25.84 -0.43
C LEU A 172 14.68 -24.89 0.59
N LEU A 173 14.82 -25.33 1.83
CA LEU A 173 15.41 -24.52 2.90
C LEU A 173 16.93 -24.33 2.76
N ASP A 174 17.61 -25.11 1.93
CA ASP A 174 19.06 -25.02 1.77
C ASP A 174 19.51 -23.68 1.20
N VAL A 175 18.66 -22.99 0.46
CA VAL A 175 18.98 -21.67 -0.11
C VAL A 175 18.90 -20.51 0.89
N LEU A 176 18.46 -20.75 2.13
CA LEU A 176 18.28 -19.68 3.13
C LEU A 176 19.59 -18.96 3.47
N ALA A 177 20.70 -19.68 3.58
CA ALA A 177 21.98 -19.04 3.86
C ALA A 177 22.45 -18.14 2.70
N LEU A 178 22.13 -18.50 1.44
CA LEU A 178 22.37 -17.63 0.29
C LEU A 178 21.50 -16.38 0.38
N MET A 179 20.23 -16.52 0.74
CA MET A 179 19.30 -15.39 0.91
C MET A 179 19.75 -14.48 2.06
N ASP A 180 20.25 -15.03 3.17
CA ASP A 180 20.79 -14.26 4.29
C ASP A 180 22.09 -13.52 3.95
N ALA A 181 22.90 -14.05 3.04
CA ALA A 181 24.13 -13.41 2.59
C ALA A 181 23.90 -12.33 1.52
N ALA A 182 22.72 -12.27 0.92
CA ALA A 182 22.40 -11.30 -0.13
C ALA A 182 22.29 -9.86 0.40
N ASP A 183 22.59 -8.89 -0.46
CA ASP A 183 22.30 -7.47 -0.21
C ASP A 183 20.86 -7.13 -0.56
N LEU A 184 20.27 -7.86 -1.51
CA LEU A 184 18.89 -7.73 -1.97
C LEU A 184 18.33 -9.07 -2.42
N ILE A 185 17.09 -9.34 -2.11
CA ILE A 185 16.32 -10.46 -2.62
C ILE A 185 15.27 -9.93 -3.60
N VAL A 186 15.32 -10.39 -4.85
CA VAL A 186 14.27 -10.16 -5.84
C VAL A 186 13.55 -11.50 -6.05
N THR A 187 12.25 -11.56 -5.86
CA THR A 187 11.52 -12.83 -5.91
C THR A 187 10.22 -12.72 -6.67
N VAL A 188 9.92 -13.74 -7.47
CA VAL A 188 8.59 -13.91 -8.06
C VAL A 188 7.65 -14.61 -7.06
N GLU A 189 6.36 -14.73 -7.38
CA GLU A 189 5.36 -15.42 -6.54
C GLU A 189 5.70 -16.91 -6.41
N THR A 190 6.40 -17.27 -5.34
CA THR A 190 6.91 -18.62 -5.07
C THR A 190 7.12 -18.84 -3.56
N ALA A 191 7.46 -20.04 -3.16
CA ALA A 191 7.80 -20.36 -1.77
C ALA A 191 8.93 -19.48 -1.21
N HIS A 192 9.90 -19.06 -2.03
CA HIS A 192 10.98 -18.16 -1.63
C HIS A 192 10.48 -16.78 -1.19
N LEU A 193 9.35 -16.30 -1.74
CA LEU A 193 8.72 -15.08 -1.26
C LEU A 193 8.30 -15.20 0.22
N HIS A 194 7.71 -16.33 0.61
CA HIS A 194 7.38 -16.60 2.01
C HIS A 194 8.62 -16.83 2.87
N MET A 195 9.64 -17.53 2.33
CA MET A 195 10.92 -17.75 3.02
C MET A 195 11.66 -16.44 3.32
N SER A 196 11.52 -15.42 2.49
CA SER A 196 12.16 -14.12 2.70
C SER A 196 11.78 -13.46 4.03
N LYS A 197 10.66 -13.85 4.63
CA LYS A 197 10.29 -13.44 6.00
C LYS A 197 11.27 -13.91 7.06
N ALA A 198 11.95 -15.04 6.84
CA ALA A 198 12.97 -15.53 7.74
C ALA A 198 14.32 -14.80 7.59
N CYS A 199 14.48 -13.97 6.57
CA CYS A 199 15.68 -13.21 6.26
C CYS A 199 15.50 -11.74 6.65
N SER A 200 16.58 -11.11 7.18
CA SER A 200 16.57 -9.68 7.53
C SER A 200 17.08 -8.82 6.36
N LYS A 201 16.67 -9.15 5.14
CA LYS A 201 17.16 -8.51 3.92
C LYS A 201 16.05 -7.74 3.22
N PRO A 202 16.36 -6.67 2.49
CA PRO A 202 15.39 -6.00 1.65
C PRO A 202 14.88 -6.95 0.56
N VAL A 203 13.60 -6.84 0.25
CA VAL A 203 12.91 -7.72 -0.70
C VAL A 203 12.16 -6.91 -1.73
N ILE A 204 12.33 -7.25 -3.00
CA ILE A 204 11.46 -6.82 -4.09
C ILE A 204 10.60 -8.02 -4.49
N ALA A 205 9.29 -7.87 -4.36
CA ALA A 205 8.31 -8.91 -4.67
C ALA A 205 7.62 -8.64 -6.00
N LEU A 206 7.73 -9.60 -6.93
CA LEU A 206 6.90 -9.65 -8.13
C LEU A 206 5.81 -10.69 -7.92
N VAL A 207 4.57 -10.30 -8.12
CA VAL A 207 3.41 -11.13 -7.80
C VAL A 207 2.49 -11.28 -9.01
N THR A 208 1.77 -12.39 -9.04
CA THR A 208 0.85 -12.70 -10.13
C THR A 208 -0.31 -11.69 -10.22
N ASP A 209 -0.90 -11.55 -11.41
CA ASP A 209 -2.08 -10.73 -11.66
C ASP A 209 -3.40 -11.38 -11.19
N LYS A 210 -3.33 -12.58 -10.64
CA LYS A 210 -4.48 -13.23 -10.00
C LYS A 210 -4.98 -12.38 -8.83
N PRO A 211 -6.25 -12.54 -8.42
CA PRO A 211 -6.80 -11.77 -7.32
C PRO A 211 -5.87 -11.71 -6.12
N SER A 212 -5.79 -10.57 -5.47
CA SER A 212 -4.91 -10.24 -4.33
C SER A 212 -4.89 -11.30 -3.23
N ARG A 213 -5.98 -12.02 -3.07
CA ARG A 213 -6.09 -13.14 -2.12
C ARG A 213 -5.06 -14.25 -2.29
N TRP A 214 -4.41 -14.34 -3.45
CA TRP A 214 -3.37 -15.35 -3.74
C TRP A 214 -1.96 -14.87 -3.46
N HIS A 215 -1.77 -13.59 -3.19
CA HIS A 215 -0.44 -13.02 -3.05
C HIS A 215 0.14 -13.21 -1.67
N GLY A 216 1.46 -13.33 -1.64
CA GLY A 216 2.24 -13.09 -0.45
C GLY A 216 2.29 -11.62 -0.02
N SER A 217 1.36 -10.79 -0.50
CA SER A 217 1.16 -9.38 -0.14
C SER A 217 1.11 -9.13 1.36
N ALA A 218 0.80 -10.17 2.02
CA ALA A 218 0.80 -10.30 3.44
C ALA A 218 2.10 -9.85 4.13
N TRP A 219 3.22 -9.94 3.48
CA TRP A 219 4.51 -9.50 4.01
C TRP A 219 4.94 -8.14 3.48
N SER A 220 4.04 -7.41 2.86
CA SER A 220 4.33 -6.17 2.13
C SER A 220 4.97 -5.07 2.99
N SER A 221 4.77 -5.08 4.30
CA SER A 221 5.45 -4.15 5.22
C SER A 221 6.99 -4.30 5.21
N ARG A 222 7.50 -5.44 4.73
CA ARG A 222 8.92 -5.75 4.63
C ARG A 222 9.47 -5.62 3.22
N PHE A 223 8.61 -5.37 2.24
CA PHE A 223 9.04 -5.26 0.86
C PHE A 223 9.49 -3.83 0.55
N SER A 224 10.68 -3.72 -0.03
CA SER A 224 11.15 -2.47 -0.60
C SER A 224 10.30 -2.05 -1.81
N MET A 225 9.75 -3.03 -2.52
CA MET A 225 8.79 -2.83 -3.58
C MET A 225 7.93 -4.09 -3.77
N HIS A 226 6.69 -3.84 -4.19
CA HIS A 226 5.73 -4.85 -4.61
C HIS A 226 5.23 -4.50 -6.01
N CYS A 227 5.31 -5.44 -6.98
CA CYS A 227 4.98 -5.18 -8.37
C CYS A 227 4.22 -6.37 -8.97
N ARG A 228 3.09 -6.11 -9.61
CA ARG A 228 2.38 -7.14 -10.37
C ARG A 228 3.13 -7.48 -11.66
N TYR A 229 2.94 -8.70 -12.15
CA TYR A 229 3.56 -9.15 -13.39
C TYR A 229 3.19 -8.27 -14.59
N SER A 230 1.91 -7.91 -14.74
CA SER A 230 1.43 -7.03 -15.81
C SER A 230 1.95 -5.60 -15.72
N ASP A 231 2.27 -5.14 -14.51
CA ASP A 231 2.78 -3.79 -14.30
C ASP A 231 4.29 -3.68 -14.50
N PHE A 232 4.99 -4.80 -14.50
CA PHE A 232 6.45 -4.82 -14.61
C PHE A 232 6.97 -4.03 -15.82
N PRO A 233 6.43 -4.16 -17.06
CA PRO A 233 6.92 -3.40 -18.19
C PRO A 233 6.93 -1.89 -18.00
N ARG A 234 5.94 -1.37 -17.25
CA ARG A 234 5.80 0.07 -16.95
C ARG A 234 6.63 0.51 -15.75
N ARG A 235 6.88 -0.40 -14.80
CA ARG A 235 7.51 -0.11 -13.50
C ARG A 235 8.98 -0.52 -13.40
N LYS A 236 9.64 -0.89 -14.51
CA LYS A 236 11.07 -1.29 -14.54
C LYS A 236 11.98 -0.25 -13.87
N GLY A 237 11.82 1.02 -14.23
CA GLY A 237 12.61 2.11 -13.65
C GLY A 237 12.39 2.27 -12.15
N GLU A 238 11.15 2.16 -11.68
CA GLU A 238 10.80 2.18 -10.25
C GLU A 238 11.44 1.00 -9.51
N LEU A 239 11.39 -0.21 -10.10
CA LEU A 239 12.01 -1.40 -9.53
C LEU A 239 13.52 -1.22 -9.34
N ILE A 240 14.21 -0.71 -10.35
CA ILE A 240 15.66 -0.48 -10.27
C ILE A 240 15.99 0.59 -9.22
N ARG A 241 15.21 1.66 -9.11
CA ARG A 241 15.40 2.66 -8.05
C ARG A 241 15.18 2.08 -6.67
N ALA A 242 14.10 1.32 -6.48
CA ALA A 242 13.83 0.63 -5.21
C ALA A 242 14.97 -0.33 -4.84
N ALA A 243 15.52 -1.06 -5.82
CA ALA A 243 16.66 -1.94 -5.64
C ALA A 243 17.92 -1.17 -5.22
N LYS A 244 18.25 -0.06 -5.89
CA LYS A 244 19.39 0.79 -5.54
C LYS A 244 19.26 1.37 -4.14
N SER A 245 18.09 1.93 -3.81
CA SER A 245 17.80 2.47 -2.49
C SER A 245 17.93 1.42 -1.39
N ALA A 246 17.43 0.22 -1.63
CA ALA A 246 17.49 -0.90 -0.69
C ALA A 246 18.91 -1.37 -0.41
N ILE A 247 19.77 -1.48 -1.45
CA ILE A 247 21.17 -1.89 -1.34
C ILE A 247 22.01 -0.82 -0.65
N GLU A 248 21.80 0.46 -0.97
CA GLU A 248 22.56 1.57 -0.39
C GLU A 248 22.24 1.79 1.10
N LYS A 249 21.38 0.97 1.69
CA LYS A 249 20.87 1.13 3.07
C LYS A 249 20.40 2.57 3.37
N LYS A 250 20.07 3.32 2.34
CA LYS A 250 19.28 4.52 2.53
C LYS A 250 17.97 4.03 3.12
N GLU A 251 17.66 4.51 4.33
CA GLU A 251 16.40 4.18 4.97
C GLU A 251 15.29 4.27 3.92
N PRO A 252 14.42 3.23 3.81
CA PRO A 252 13.26 3.33 2.95
C PRO A 252 12.57 4.65 3.30
N MET A 253 12.10 5.40 2.30
CA MET A 253 11.40 6.67 2.49
C MET A 253 10.71 6.65 3.84
N ASN A 254 11.06 7.59 4.73
CA ASN A 254 10.69 7.51 6.15
C ASN A 254 9.16 7.54 6.27
N VAL A 255 8.56 6.35 6.20
CA VAL A 255 7.11 6.15 6.18
C VAL A 255 6.65 6.04 7.61
N LYS A 256 6.08 7.11 8.13
CA LYS A 256 5.40 7.08 9.41
C LYS A 256 3.96 6.65 9.17
N SER A 257 3.61 5.43 9.55
CA SER A 257 2.21 5.00 9.57
C SER A 257 1.44 5.83 10.60
N CYS A 258 0.40 6.50 10.15
CA CYS A 258 -0.43 7.38 10.98
C CYS A 258 -1.70 6.68 11.52
N SER A 259 -1.73 5.37 11.56
CA SER A 259 -2.88 4.61 12.08
C SER A 259 -3.17 4.81 13.58
N ALA A 260 -2.32 5.56 14.30
CA ALA A 260 -2.37 5.72 15.74
C ALA A 260 -3.10 6.99 16.23
N PHE A 261 -3.72 7.79 15.37
CA PHE A 261 -4.30 9.08 15.80
C PHE A 261 -5.68 9.00 16.47
N SER A 262 -6.32 7.86 16.48
CA SER A 262 -7.56 7.66 17.27
C SER A 262 -7.85 6.18 17.45
N ASN A 263 -8.68 5.82 18.43
CA ASN A 263 -9.28 4.48 18.55
C ASN A 263 -10.22 4.14 17.37
N ARG A 264 -10.25 4.96 16.33
CA ARG A 264 -11.04 4.83 15.11
C ARG A 264 -10.09 4.69 13.93
N PHE A 265 -10.40 3.80 13.00
CA PHE A 265 -9.64 3.64 11.77
C PHE A 265 -9.83 4.87 10.88
N GLY A 266 -8.87 5.81 10.94
CA GLY A 266 -8.81 6.96 10.06
C GLY A 266 -7.95 6.68 8.82
N TYR A 267 -8.35 7.21 7.68
CA TYR A 267 -7.64 7.13 6.42
C TYR A 267 -7.77 8.43 5.63
N ASN A 268 -7.04 8.59 4.52
CA ASN A 268 -7.07 9.79 3.68
C ASN A 268 -6.67 11.06 4.43
N LEU A 269 -5.41 11.11 4.86
CA LEU A 269 -4.84 12.13 5.72
C LEU A 269 -4.52 13.43 4.97
N GLY A 270 -5.29 14.50 5.20
CA GLY A 270 -4.85 15.86 4.89
C GLY A 270 -3.86 16.36 5.94
N MET A 271 -2.86 17.18 5.57
CA MET A 271 -1.93 17.76 6.52
C MET A 271 -1.42 19.13 6.09
N ILE A 272 -1.14 19.98 7.09
CA ILE A 272 -0.50 21.28 6.92
C ILE A 272 0.11 21.76 8.24
N TRP A 273 1.19 22.54 8.17
CA TRP A 273 1.64 23.30 9.33
C TRP A 273 0.79 24.56 9.50
N HIS A 274 0.25 24.78 10.69
CA HIS A 274 -0.43 26.00 11.08
C HIS A 274 0.28 26.59 12.31
N GLY A 275 1.09 27.63 12.07
CA GLY A 275 2.09 28.05 13.04
C GLY A 275 3.12 26.93 13.27
N GLU A 276 3.35 26.58 14.52
CA GLU A 276 4.28 25.51 14.92
C GLU A 276 3.60 24.12 15.04
N VAL A 277 2.31 24.05 14.78
CA VAL A 277 1.51 22.83 14.96
C VAL A 277 1.27 22.15 13.63
N LEU A 278 1.52 20.84 13.55
CA LEU A 278 1.10 20.02 12.44
C LEU A 278 -0.37 19.69 12.60
N VAL A 279 -1.22 20.33 11.80
CA VAL A 279 -2.66 20.02 11.73
C VAL A 279 -2.90 18.94 10.70
N THR A 280 -3.65 17.92 11.09
CA THR A 280 -4.02 16.82 10.20
C THR A 280 -5.51 16.58 10.21
N THR A 281 -6.06 16.21 9.06
CA THR A 281 -7.46 15.75 8.94
C THR A 281 -7.48 14.32 8.44
N HIS A 282 -8.46 13.54 8.84
CA HIS A 282 -8.65 12.20 8.36
C HIS A 282 -10.13 11.83 8.21
N ARG A 283 -10.38 10.98 7.25
CA ARG A 283 -11.69 10.39 6.98
C ARG A 283 -11.87 9.14 7.83
N TYR A 284 -13.05 8.90 8.36
CA TYR A 284 -13.39 7.69 9.09
C TYR A 284 -14.87 7.34 8.94
N HIS A 285 -15.25 6.13 9.33
CA HIS A 285 -16.64 5.70 9.39
C HIS A 285 -17.14 5.79 10.84
N PRO A 286 -18.11 6.69 11.16
CA PRO A 286 -18.65 6.84 12.51
C PRO A 286 -19.36 5.58 13.01
N ALA A 287 -20.04 4.90 12.12
CA ALA A 287 -20.66 3.60 12.32
C ALA A 287 -20.09 2.61 11.28
N LYS A 288 -20.39 1.33 11.40
CA LYS A 288 -20.03 0.33 10.37
C LYS A 288 -21.00 0.40 9.19
N ASP A 289 -21.13 1.57 8.62
CA ASP A 289 -21.94 1.86 7.44
C ASP A 289 -21.10 2.64 6.41
N TRP A 290 -21.71 3.01 5.29
CA TRP A 290 -21.04 3.74 4.22
C TRP A 290 -20.87 5.24 4.50
N LYS A 291 -21.45 5.75 5.58
CA LYS A 291 -21.30 7.15 5.96
C LYS A 291 -19.88 7.42 6.40
N THR A 292 -19.35 8.51 5.94
CA THR A 292 -18.03 8.98 6.31
C THR A 292 -18.09 10.36 6.95
N ALA A 293 -17.21 10.58 7.90
CA ALA A 293 -17.01 11.85 8.58
C ALA A 293 -15.55 12.25 8.53
N LEU A 294 -15.28 13.50 8.85
CA LEU A 294 -13.93 14.04 8.95
C LEU A 294 -13.61 14.37 10.40
N ALA A 295 -12.43 13.97 10.82
CA ALA A 295 -11.84 14.39 12.08
C ALA A 295 -10.59 15.23 11.83
N ILE A 296 -10.24 16.06 12.80
CA ILE A 296 -9.05 16.91 12.80
C ILE A 296 -8.21 16.64 14.05
N ASN A 297 -6.90 16.61 13.89
CA ASN A 297 -5.94 16.60 14.98
C ASN A 297 -5.06 17.84 14.87
N ASP A 298 -4.99 18.61 15.95
CA ASP A 298 -4.23 19.85 16.06
C ASP A 298 -2.96 19.71 16.91
N GLY A 299 -2.48 18.49 17.07
CA GLY A 299 -1.32 18.17 17.90
C GLY A 299 -1.63 18.01 19.39
N VAL A 300 -2.79 18.45 19.85
CA VAL A 300 -3.24 18.36 21.25
C VAL A 300 -4.45 17.44 21.36
N LEU A 301 -5.44 17.65 20.50
CA LEU A 301 -6.72 16.95 20.55
C LEU A 301 -7.10 16.44 19.15
N THR A 302 -7.69 15.25 19.14
CA THR A 302 -8.42 14.75 17.95
C THR A 302 -9.91 14.92 18.18
N SER A 303 -10.58 15.65 17.30
CA SER A 303 -12.02 15.90 17.39
C SER A 303 -12.69 15.79 16.02
N ASP A 304 -13.99 15.46 16.02
CA ASP A 304 -14.79 15.50 14.82
C ASP A 304 -14.96 16.95 14.36
N ILE A 305 -14.89 17.16 13.05
CA ILE A 305 -15.19 18.47 12.47
C ILE A 305 -16.71 18.63 12.41
N LYS A 306 -17.22 19.67 13.05
CA LYS A 306 -18.63 20.00 13.01
C LYS A 306 -18.96 20.77 11.72
N PHE A 307 -19.91 20.27 10.97
CA PHE A 307 -20.51 20.92 9.81
C PHE A 307 -21.84 21.55 10.16
N PRO A 308 -22.33 22.54 9.39
CA PRO A 308 -23.68 23.11 9.58
C PRO A 308 -24.77 22.05 9.51
N SER A 309 -25.83 22.19 10.32
CA SER A 309 -26.93 21.22 10.40
C SER A 309 -27.69 20.99 9.09
N ALA A 310 -27.61 21.93 8.15
CA ALA A 310 -28.16 21.74 6.80
C ALA A 310 -27.51 20.55 6.04
N PHE A 311 -26.41 20.04 6.53
CA PHE A 311 -25.69 18.90 5.96
C PHE A 311 -25.74 17.65 6.85
N ASP A 312 -26.61 17.64 7.85
CA ASP A 312 -26.85 16.45 8.65
C ASP A 312 -27.32 15.30 7.74
N GLY A 313 -26.69 14.14 7.88
CA GLY A 313 -26.99 12.97 7.05
C GLY A 313 -26.14 12.84 5.78
N PHE A 314 -25.30 13.84 5.43
CA PHE A 314 -24.35 13.73 4.32
C PHE A 314 -23.06 13.04 4.75
N SER A 315 -22.34 12.47 3.77
CA SER A 315 -20.98 11.97 3.93
C SER A 315 -19.97 13.04 3.55
N PHE A 316 -18.88 13.10 4.30
CA PHE A 316 -17.77 14.02 4.05
C PHE A 316 -16.49 13.23 3.78
N GLU A 317 -15.76 13.62 2.72
CA GLU A 317 -14.60 12.89 2.23
C GLU A 317 -13.46 13.84 1.82
N ASP A 318 -12.28 13.27 1.69
CA ASP A 318 -11.14 13.80 0.92
C ASP A 318 -10.73 15.23 1.28
N ALA A 319 -10.60 15.50 2.59
CA ALA A 319 -10.19 16.80 3.10
C ALA A 319 -8.78 17.18 2.63
N ARG A 320 -8.61 18.42 2.18
CA ARG A 320 -7.33 19.05 1.89
C ARG A 320 -7.22 20.37 2.59
N LEU A 321 -6.15 20.53 3.36
CA LEU A 321 -5.87 21.74 4.12
C LEU A 321 -5.02 22.71 3.30
N PHE A 322 -5.31 23.99 3.43
CA PHE A 322 -4.52 25.07 2.84
C PHE A 322 -4.65 26.35 3.64
N HIS A 323 -3.78 27.32 3.40
CA HIS A 323 -3.91 28.65 3.99
C HIS A 323 -4.53 29.63 2.99
N HIS A 324 -5.28 30.58 3.52
CA HIS A 324 -5.75 31.76 2.79
C HIS A 324 -5.79 32.97 3.73
N ASN A 325 -5.02 34.00 3.39
CA ASN A 325 -4.86 35.20 4.23
C ASN A 325 -4.53 34.86 5.69
N GLY A 326 -3.60 33.91 5.90
CA GLY A 326 -3.17 33.43 7.22
C GLY A 326 -4.19 32.57 7.98
N LYS A 327 -5.37 32.34 7.42
CA LYS A 327 -6.42 31.49 8.01
C LYS A 327 -6.27 30.05 7.52
N LEU A 328 -6.62 29.11 8.41
CA LEU A 328 -6.67 27.70 8.06
C LEU A 328 -7.96 27.40 7.31
N MET A 329 -7.83 26.92 6.11
CA MET A 329 -8.93 26.56 5.22
C MET A 329 -8.92 25.06 4.93
N MET A 330 -10.08 24.53 4.55
CA MET A 330 -10.22 23.14 4.14
C MET A 330 -11.13 23.03 2.92
N THR A 331 -10.71 22.24 1.93
CA THR A 331 -11.63 21.68 0.93
C THR A 331 -12.07 20.30 1.36
N TYR A 332 -13.26 19.89 0.99
CA TYR A 332 -13.82 18.57 1.29
C TYR A 332 -14.87 18.20 0.25
N VAL A 333 -15.09 16.91 0.09
CA VAL A 333 -16.16 16.37 -0.77
C VAL A 333 -17.38 16.12 0.10
N ILE A 334 -18.54 16.58 -0.37
CA ILE A 334 -19.84 16.28 0.21
C ILE A 334 -20.51 15.28 -0.71
N SER A 335 -21.01 14.17 -0.19
CA SER A 335 -21.71 13.17 -0.99
C SER A 335 -23.04 12.75 -0.35
N THR A 336 -24.01 12.44 -1.22
CA THR A 336 -25.32 11.90 -0.81
C THR A 336 -25.28 10.38 -0.84
N GLU A 337 -26.06 9.73 0.03
CA GLU A 337 -25.96 8.31 0.37
C GLU A 337 -26.48 7.30 -0.65
N SER A 338 -27.17 7.71 -1.70
CA SER A 338 -27.78 6.70 -2.56
C SER A 338 -26.84 6.26 -3.67
N PHE A 339 -26.45 5.00 -3.65
CA PHE A 339 -25.66 4.34 -4.71
C PHE A 339 -26.26 4.50 -6.11
N SER A 340 -27.56 4.68 -6.22
CA SER A 340 -28.26 4.88 -7.49
C SER A 340 -28.26 6.33 -7.99
N GLN A 341 -27.93 7.29 -7.13
CA GLN A 341 -27.86 8.71 -7.44
C GLN A 341 -26.71 9.40 -6.73
N PHE A 342 -25.51 8.81 -6.80
CA PHE A 342 -24.33 9.37 -6.15
C PHE A 342 -24.00 10.74 -6.77
N LYS A 343 -24.33 11.79 -6.03
CA LYS A 343 -23.95 13.16 -6.36
C LYS A 343 -22.88 13.60 -5.38
N SER A 344 -21.78 14.10 -5.87
CA SER A 344 -20.74 14.71 -5.05
C SER A 344 -20.51 16.15 -5.48
N ALA A 345 -20.25 16.99 -4.51
CA ALA A 345 -19.82 18.37 -4.70
C ALA A 345 -18.56 18.62 -3.86
N VAL A 346 -17.72 19.55 -4.28
CA VAL A 346 -16.61 20.01 -3.47
C VAL A 346 -17.02 21.31 -2.78
N GLY A 347 -16.94 21.30 -1.46
CA GLY A 347 -17.08 22.48 -0.63
C GLY A 347 -15.71 22.97 -0.14
N TYR A 348 -15.66 24.23 0.25
CA TYR A 348 -14.54 24.76 1.02
C TYR A 348 -15.03 25.69 2.12
N GLY A 349 -14.24 25.82 3.17
CA GLY A 349 -14.57 26.69 4.28
C GLY A 349 -13.38 26.95 5.20
N MET A 350 -13.52 28.00 5.98
CA MET A 350 -12.56 28.32 7.03
C MET A 350 -12.79 27.38 8.22
N LEU A 351 -11.73 26.77 8.71
CA LEU A 351 -11.75 26.03 9.95
C LEU A 351 -11.58 27.02 11.12
N VAL A 352 -12.50 26.97 12.07
CA VAL A 352 -12.44 27.77 13.28
C VAL A 352 -12.54 26.85 14.51
N GLN A 353 -11.85 27.23 15.57
CA GLN A 353 -11.96 26.54 16.84
C GLN A 353 -12.90 27.31 17.77
N ARG A 354 -13.97 26.66 18.21
CA ARG A 354 -14.92 27.21 19.19
C ARG A 354 -15.14 26.20 20.33
N GLU A 355 -15.03 26.66 21.54
CA GLU A 355 -15.23 25.82 22.74
C GLU A 355 -14.40 24.52 22.71
N GLY A 356 -13.16 24.58 22.21
CA GLY A 356 -12.27 23.42 22.08
C GLY A 356 -12.63 22.44 20.96
N ARG A 357 -13.55 22.81 20.04
CA ARG A 357 -13.95 21.97 18.91
C ARG A 357 -13.70 22.69 17.59
N TRP A 358 -13.31 21.94 16.59
CA TRP A 358 -13.16 22.46 15.24
C TRP A 358 -14.48 22.41 14.48
N GLU A 359 -14.82 23.52 13.82
CA GLU A 359 -16.03 23.62 13.02
C GLU A 359 -15.79 24.40 11.73
N ILE A 360 -16.62 24.12 10.72
CA ILE A 360 -16.79 24.98 9.56
C ILE A 360 -18.05 25.83 9.82
N PRO A 361 -17.94 27.15 9.89
CA PRO A 361 -19.08 28.02 10.08
C PRO A 361 -20.11 27.87 8.95
N GLN A 362 -21.32 28.39 9.17
CA GLN A 362 -22.50 28.18 8.32
C GLN A 362 -22.38 28.53 6.82
N ASN A 363 -21.31 29.20 6.40
CA ASN A 363 -21.12 29.60 5.00
C ASN A 363 -20.21 28.58 4.27
N ILE A 364 -20.71 27.38 4.05
CA ILE A 364 -20.08 26.45 3.11
C ILE A 364 -20.32 26.99 1.70
N GLN A 365 -19.26 27.32 1.00
CA GLN A 365 -19.35 27.75 -0.39
C GLN A 365 -19.00 26.58 -1.30
N PRO A 366 -19.85 26.22 -2.27
CA PRO A 366 -19.46 25.26 -3.29
C PRO A 366 -18.37 25.87 -4.18
N VAL A 367 -17.35 25.07 -4.49
CA VAL A 367 -16.23 25.51 -5.35
C VAL A 367 -16.71 25.77 -6.79
N TYR A 368 -17.77 25.11 -7.22
CA TYR A 368 -18.27 25.23 -8.59
C TYR A 368 -19.79 25.06 -8.65
N ARG A 369 -20.45 25.92 -9.39
CA ARG A 369 -21.91 25.94 -9.54
C ARG A 369 -22.40 25.60 -10.95
N ASN A 370 -21.54 25.23 -11.88
CA ASN A 370 -21.99 25.06 -13.26
C ASN A 370 -22.66 23.70 -13.48
N ASN A 371 -23.83 23.71 -14.11
CA ASN A 371 -24.61 22.52 -14.44
C ASN A 371 -23.94 21.55 -15.42
N ASP A 372 -22.77 21.90 -15.96
CA ASP A 372 -22.02 21.09 -16.92
C ASP A 372 -21.25 19.92 -16.30
N PHE A 373 -21.21 19.83 -14.96
CA PHE A 373 -20.65 18.69 -14.27
C PHE A 373 -21.71 17.62 -14.00
N SER A 374 -22.08 16.90 -15.03
CA SER A 374 -22.85 15.65 -14.92
C SER A 374 -21.95 14.53 -14.41
N GLY A 375 -21.38 14.65 -13.20
CA GLY A 375 -20.47 13.63 -12.68
C GLY A 375 -19.95 13.92 -11.28
N MET A 376 -19.13 13.01 -10.78
CA MET A 376 -18.46 13.16 -9.49
C MET A 376 -17.36 14.22 -9.58
N VAL A 377 -17.59 15.40 -9.00
CA VAL A 377 -16.55 16.41 -8.82
C VAL A 377 -15.78 16.07 -7.56
N LYS A 378 -14.55 15.60 -7.72
CA LYS A 378 -13.62 15.28 -6.65
C LYS A 378 -12.21 15.78 -7.00
N ASN A 379 -11.33 15.78 -6.02
CA ASN A 379 -9.88 15.93 -6.25
C ASN A 379 -9.45 17.31 -6.76
N LEU A 380 -10.06 18.38 -6.27
CA LEU A 380 -9.56 19.73 -6.46
C LEU A 380 -8.32 19.96 -5.59
N CYS A 381 -7.30 20.63 -6.15
CA CYS A 381 -6.07 20.97 -5.46
C CYS A 381 -6.06 22.47 -5.14
N PRO A 382 -6.29 22.88 -3.87
CA PRO A 382 -6.38 24.28 -3.49
C PRO A 382 -4.99 24.92 -3.35
N PHE A 383 -4.90 26.23 -3.70
CA PHE A 383 -3.77 27.07 -3.38
C PHE A 383 -4.17 28.55 -3.35
N GLU A 384 -3.33 29.38 -2.72
CA GLU A 384 -3.49 30.83 -2.72
C GLU A 384 -2.49 31.47 -3.69
N HIS A 385 -2.96 32.44 -4.48
CA HIS A 385 -2.15 33.30 -5.31
C HIS A 385 -2.76 34.70 -5.34
N ASP A 386 -1.91 35.73 -5.08
CA ASP A 386 -2.32 37.13 -5.02
C ASP A 386 -3.57 37.40 -4.14
N GLY A 387 -3.60 36.76 -2.96
CA GLY A 387 -4.68 36.91 -2.00
C GLY A 387 -6.01 36.29 -2.43
N LYS A 388 -6.01 35.49 -3.50
CA LYS A 388 -7.20 34.79 -4.02
C LYS A 388 -7.04 33.27 -3.94
N ILE A 389 -8.14 32.57 -3.72
CA ILE A 389 -8.16 31.10 -3.71
C ILE A 389 -8.29 30.58 -5.13
N HIS A 390 -7.41 29.66 -5.48
CA HIS A 390 -7.42 28.97 -6.75
C HIS A 390 -7.50 27.47 -6.53
N PHE A 391 -7.99 26.75 -7.55
CA PHE A 391 -8.02 25.29 -7.58
C PHE A 391 -7.46 24.77 -8.89
N ILE A 392 -6.59 23.80 -8.84
CA ILE A 392 -6.26 23.01 -10.01
C ILE A 392 -7.23 21.83 -10.08
N TRP A 393 -7.85 21.68 -11.23
CA TRP A 393 -8.68 20.56 -11.60
C TRP A 393 -8.13 19.86 -12.83
N GLY A 394 -8.13 18.53 -12.84
CA GLY A 394 -7.78 17.71 -13.99
C GLY A 394 -8.94 16.84 -14.41
N ASN A 395 -9.16 16.70 -15.71
CA ASN A 395 -10.17 15.82 -16.26
C ASN A 395 -9.55 14.51 -16.80
N SER A 396 -10.40 13.61 -17.25
CA SER A 396 -10.00 12.31 -17.80
C SER A 396 -9.26 12.38 -19.14
N ASN A 397 -9.21 13.55 -19.76
CA ASN A 397 -8.54 13.75 -21.06
C ASN A 397 -7.12 14.33 -20.90
N GLY A 398 -6.60 14.37 -19.68
CA GLY A 398 -5.29 14.98 -19.36
C GLY A 398 -5.30 16.50 -19.37
N GLU A 399 -6.47 17.11 -19.55
CA GLU A 399 -6.61 18.55 -19.47
C GLU A 399 -6.61 18.99 -18.01
N GLN A 400 -5.86 20.03 -17.72
CA GLN A 400 -5.85 20.69 -16.43
C GLN A 400 -6.30 22.14 -16.60
N MET A 401 -7.08 22.61 -15.65
CA MET A 401 -7.46 24.00 -15.60
C MET A 401 -7.23 24.56 -14.20
N VAL A 402 -6.94 25.84 -14.13
CA VAL A 402 -6.91 26.58 -12.88
C VAL A 402 -8.16 27.46 -12.83
N ILE A 403 -8.93 27.31 -11.77
CA ILE A 403 -10.16 28.06 -11.52
C ILE A 403 -9.96 28.94 -10.28
N GLN A 404 -10.43 30.16 -10.35
CA GLN A 404 -10.55 31.05 -9.19
C GLN A 404 -11.92 30.87 -8.53
N VAL A 405 -12.00 31.05 -7.22
CA VAL A 405 -13.23 30.78 -6.42
C VAL A 405 -14.42 31.61 -6.83
N ASP A 406 -14.22 32.83 -7.32
CA ASP A 406 -15.30 33.73 -7.78
C ASP A 406 -15.91 33.34 -9.14
N GLY A 407 -15.45 32.23 -9.71
CA GLY A 407 -15.97 31.66 -10.96
C GLY A 407 -15.26 32.16 -12.20
N GLU A 408 -14.29 33.05 -12.10
CA GLU A 408 -13.46 33.38 -13.23
C GLU A 408 -12.52 32.23 -13.57
N LYS A 409 -12.62 31.80 -14.81
CA LYS A 409 -11.65 30.85 -15.39
C LYS A 409 -10.34 31.60 -15.60
N VAL A 410 -9.37 31.38 -14.72
CA VAL A 410 -8.12 32.16 -14.68
C VAL A 410 -7.12 31.66 -15.70
N SER A 411 -7.20 30.44 -16.18
CA SER A 411 -6.19 29.98 -17.10
C SER A 411 -6.65 29.01 -18.13
N SER A 412 -5.85 29.06 -19.07
CA SER A 412 -5.59 28.12 -20.15
C SER A 412 -5.74 26.67 -19.71
N GLU A 413 -6.56 26.00 -20.45
CA GLU A 413 -6.48 24.57 -20.60
C GLU A 413 -5.07 24.25 -21.09
N PHE A 414 -4.32 23.51 -20.30
CA PHE A 414 -3.08 22.92 -20.77
C PHE A 414 -3.24 21.41 -20.73
N LYS A 415 -2.84 20.77 -21.82
CA LYS A 415 -2.72 19.31 -21.84
C LYS A 415 -1.39 18.96 -21.23
N SER A 416 -1.42 18.14 -20.18
CA SER A 416 -0.21 17.41 -19.82
C SER A 416 0.10 16.42 -20.94
N GLU A 417 1.38 16.30 -21.30
CA GLU A 417 1.80 15.18 -22.14
C GLU A 417 1.34 13.87 -21.47
N ALA A 418 0.74 12.98 -22.25
CA ALA A 418 0.30 11.68 -21.75
C ALA A 418 1.52 10.94 -21.19
N LEU A 419 1.50 10.69 -19.91
CA LEU A 419 2.56 9.96 -19.23
C LEU A 419 2.36 8.47 -19.49
N SER A 420 3.45 7.74 -19.67
CA SER A 420 3.40 6.28 -19.90
C SER A 420 2.74 5.48 -18.76
N TRP A 421 2.50 6.13 -17.64
CA TRP A 421 1.95 5.55 -16.42
C TRP A 421 0.63 6.21 -15.96
N ASP A 422 0.02 7.04 -16.80
CA ASP A 422 -1.31 7.56 -16.58
C ASP A 422 -2.20 7.27 -17.81
N HIS A 423 -3.50 7.24 -17.59
CA HIS A 423 -4.50 7.20 -18.66
C HIS A 423 -5.03 8.60 -18.99
N GLY A 424 -4.20 9.63 -18.85
CA GLY A 424 -4.59 11.01 -19.04
C GLY A 424 -5.37 11.61 -17.86
N GLU A 425 -5.52 10.88 -16.76
CA GLU A 425 -6.21 11.36 -15.56
C GLU A 425 -5.21 11.83 -14.50
N ILE A 426 -4.79 13.06 -14.56
CA ILE A 426 -4.06 13.69 -13.45
C ILE A 426 -5.07 14.28 -12.50
N ARG A 427 -5.23 13.65 -11.35
CA ARG A 427 -6.23 14.04 -10.36
C ARG A 427 -5.60 14.79 -9.21
N GLY A 428 -6.32 15.72 -8.65
CA GLY A 428 -6.12 16.37 -7.35
C GLY A 428 -4.69 16.47 -6.88
N GLY A 429 -4.53 16.59 -5.61
CA GLY A 429 -3.23 16.59 -5.00
C GLY A 429 -3.05 17.71 -4.00
N SER A 430 -1.80 18.11 -3.79
CA SER A 430 -1.42 19.20 -2.92
C SER A 430 -0.28 19.99 -3.56
N ILE A 431 -0.23 21.28 -3.28
CA ILE A 431 0.77 22.20 -3.80
C ILE A 431 1.66 22.69 -2.67
N VAL A 432 2.94 22.84 -2.99
CA VAL A 432 3.96 23.49 -2.17
C VAL A 432 4.54 24.64 -2.97
N MET A 433 4.54 25.84 -2.40
CA MET A 433 5.22 27.00 -2.99
C MET A 433 6.71 26.93 -2.65
N ASP A 434 7.57 27.08 -3.66
CA ASP A 434 9.02 27.06 -3.52
C ASP A 434 9.61 28.21 -4.37
N GLY A 435 9.63 29.39 -3.80
CA GLY A 435 10.04 30.60 -4.51
C GLY A 435 9.14 30.93 -5.71
N ASP A 436 9.74 30.99 -6.90
CA ASP A 436 9.03 31.34 -8.14
C ASP A 436 8.37 30.13 -8.81
N ARG A 437 8.37 28.97 -8.17
CA ARG A 437 7.78 27.75 -8.71
C ARG A 437 6.79 27.13 -7.74
N MET A 438 5.82 26.40 -8.28
CA MET A 438 4.90 25.56 -7.54
C MET A 438 5.29 24.10 -7.77
N ILE A 439 5.38 23.33 -6.71
CA ILE A 439 5.54 21.89 -6.78
C ILE A 439 4.20 21.25 -6.43
N ARG A 440 3.61 20.59 -7.38
CA ARG A 440 2.35 19.87 -7.20
C ARG A 440 2.62 18.39 -7.09
N PHE A 441 2.18 17.78 -6.01
CA PHE A 441 2.06 16.33 -5.89
C PHE A 441 0.66 15.93 -6.29
N PHE A 442 0.54 15.01 -7.22
CA PHE A 442 -0.74 14.57 -7.77
C PHE A 442 -0.83 13.05 -7.79
N HIS A 443 -2.03 12.52 -7.95
CA HIS A 443 -2.21 11.11 -8.22
C HIS A 443 -2.86 10.89 -9.58
N SER A 444 -2.52 9.77 -10.20
CA SER A 444 -3.07 9.28 -11.44
C SER A 444 -3.36 7.80 -11.33
N ARG A 445 -3.98 7.21 -12.33
CA ARG A 445 -4.27 5.78 -12.33
C ARG A 445 -3.94 5.15 -13.67
N THR A 446 -3.57 3.87 -13.64
CA THR A 446 -3.46 2.99 -14.81
C THR A 446 -4.50 1.87 -14.71
N GLY A 447 -4.82 1.26 -15.84
CA GLY A 447 -5.78 0.16 -15.93
C GLY A 447 -7.12 0.56 -16.52
N GLU A 448 -7.71 -0.33 -17.30
CA GLU A 448 -9.05 -0.17 -17.84
C GLU A 448 -10.06 -0.58 -16.78
N GLY A 449 -10.66 0.39 -16.12
CA GLY A 449 -11.69 0.13 -15.15
C GLY A 449 -13.03 0.66 -15.62
N LEU A 450 -13.59 0.04 -16.59
CA LEU A 450 -15.01 0.14 -16.84
C LEU A 450 -15.71 -0.91 -15.97
N ASN A 451 -16.71 -0.45 -15.22
CA ASN A 451 -17.66 -1.27 -14.47
C ASN A 451 -17.25 -1.86 -13.11
N GLY A 452 -16.56 -1.11 -12.27
CA GLY A 452 -16.57 -1.38 -10.82
C GLY A 452 -15.94 -2.69 -10.35
N ALA A 453 -15.21 -3.39 -11.19
CA ALA A 453 -14.40 -4.53 -10.77
C ALA A 453 -13.23 -4.01 -9.94
N HIS A 454 -13.36 -4.08 -8.62
CA HIS A 454 -12.29 -3.78 -7.68
C HIS A 454 -11.07 -4.64 -8.03
N GLY A 455 -9.95 -4.00 -8.36
CA GLY A 455 -8.69 -4.69 -8.63
C GLY A 455 -8.06 -4.47 -10.00
N THR A 456 -8.71 -3.74 -10.90
CA THR A 456 -8.17 -3.44 -12.24
C THR A 456 -7.41 -2.12 -12.31
N PHE A 457 -7.59 -1.22 -11.33
CA PHE A 457 -6.86 0.04 -11.29
C PHE A 457 -5.63 -0.04 -10.40
N GLN A 458 -4.58 0.64 -10.81
CA GLN A 458 -3.47 0.97 -9.94
C GLN A 458 -3.29 2.48 -9.92
N TYR A 459 -3.30 3.04 -8.73
CA TYR A 459 -3.04 4.46 -8.50
C TYR A 459 -1.56 4.70 -8.29
N HIS A 460 -1.10 5.83 -8.78
CA HIS A 460 0.28 6.28 -8.72
C HIS A 460 0.34 7.72 -8.26
N ILE A 461 1.39 8.07 -7.54
CA ILE A 461 1.69 9.45 -7.14
C ILE A 461 2.89 9.93 -7.95
N GLY A 462 2.79 11.12 -8.51
CA GLY A 462 3.84 11.84 -9.18
C GLY A 462 3.95 13.28 -8.70
N ALA A 463 4.92 13.99 -9.23
CA ALA A 463 5.09 15.43 -9.02
C ALA A 463 5.15 16.17 -10.34
N SER A 464 4.75 17.43 -10.34
CA SER A 464 4.97 18.37 -11.43
C SER A 464 5.50 19.68 -10.87
N ILE A 465 6.41 20.30 -11.62
CA ILE A 465 6.83 21.68 -11.39
C ILE A 465 6.02 22.57 -12.31
N MET A 466 5.47 23.63 -11.75
CA MET A 466 4.63 24.60 -12.43
C MET A 466 5.14 26.01 -12.16
N GLU A 467 4.86 26.94 -13.08
CA GLU A 467 5.05 28.37 -12.82
C GLU A 467 4.17 28.82 -11.65
N SER A 468 4.69 29.68 -10.76
CA SER A 468 3.91 30.23 -9.65
C SER A 468 3.02 31.42 -10.05
N LYS A 469 3.07 31.85 -11.31
CA LYS A 469 2.30 32.97 -11.89
C LYS A 469 1.42 32.49 -13.03
N PRO A 470 0.29 33.14 -13.26
CA PRO A 470 -0.54 32.84 -14.45
C PRO A 470 0.27 32.86 -15.75
N PRO A 471 0.05 31.92 -16.65
CA PRO A 471 -1.03 30.93 -16.69
C PRO A 471 -0.79 29.65 -15.87
N PHE A 472 0.18 29.61 -14.95
CA PHE A 472 0.53 28.43 -14.11
C PHE A 472 0.95 27.22 -14.95
N LYS A 473 1.75 27.49 -15.97
CA LYS A 473 2.17 26.47 -16.95
C LYS A 473 2.98 25.38 -16.26
N THR A 474 2.73 24.13 -16.62
CA THR A 474 3.56 23.00 -16.21
C THR A 474 4.90 23.06 -16.94
N ILE A 475 5.99 23.06 -16.16
CA ILE A 475 7.38 23.10 -16.65
C ILE A 475 7.91 21.68 -16.85
N SER A 476 7.66 20.81 -15.87
CA SER A 476 8.10 19.41 -15.92
C SER A 476 7.16 18.52 -15.10
N VAL A 477 7.12 17.22 -15.45
CA VAL A 477 6.29 16.21 -14.80
C VAL A 477 7.12 14.95 -14.61
N SER A 478 6.87 14.23 -13.52
CA SER A 478 7.51 12.93 -13.23
C SER A 478 7.40 11.97 -14.42
N LYS A 479 8.53 11.53 -14.96
CA LYS A 479 8.58 10.52 -16.03
C LYS A 479 8.13 9.14 -15.58
N HIS A 480 8.23 8.88 -14.28
CA HIS A 480 7.84 7.63 -13.64
C HIS A 480 7.13 7.94 -12.32
N PRO A 481 6.27 7.04 -11.83
CA PRO A 481 5.67 7.19 -10.51
C PRO A 481 6.72 7.36 -9.42
N ILE A 482 6.47 8.26 -8.49
CA ILE A 482 7.25 8.38 -7.25
C ILE A 482 6.84 7.24 -6.32
N ILE A 483 5.52 7.04 -6.17
CA ILE A 483 4.91 6.03 -5.32
C ILE A 483 3.77 5.38 -6.09
N SER A 484 3.65 4.08 -5.96
CA SER A 484 2.52 3.32 -6.52
C SER A 484 1.68 2.71 -5.41
N GLY A 485 0.40 2.53 -5.67
CA GLY A 485 -0.49 1.74 -4.83
C GLY A 485 -0.02 0.30 -4.74
N ASP A 486 -0.40 -0.37 -3.68
CA ASP A 486 -0.10 -1.78 -3.43
C ASP A 486 -1.33 -2.51 -2.87
N GLU A 487 -1.17 -3.77 -2.54
CA GLU A 487 -2.26 -4.60 -2.04
C GLU A 487 -2.22 -4.79 -0.51
N ARG A 488 -1.51 -3.93 0.22
CA ARG A 488 -1.48 -4.01 1.68
C ARG A 488 -2.89 -3.92 2.26
N TYR A 489 -3.19 -4.83 3.15
CA TYR A 489 -4.45 -4.86 3.88
C TYR A 489 -4.22 -4.49 5.34
N VAL A 490 -5.09 -3.66 5.88
CA VAL A 490 -5.11 -3.34 7.31
C VAL A 490 -6.24 -4.13 7.96
N PRO A 491 -5.92 -5.12 8.80
CA PRO A 491 -6.94 -5.92 9.48
C PRO A 491 -7.90 -5.05 10.29
N GLY A 492 -9.19 -5.29 10.12
CA GLY A 492 -10.24 -4.56 10.84
C GLY A 492 -10.69 -3.25 10.18
N CYS A 493 -10.12 -2.84 9.03
CA CYS A 493 -10.66 -1.74 8.27
C CYS A 493 -12.05 -2.09 7.71
N PHE A 494 -12.96 -1.11 7.74
CA PHE A 494 -14.31 -1.30 7.21
C PHE A 494 -14.33 -1.34 5.67
N HIS A 495 -13.47 -0.54 5.07
CA HIS A 495 -13.39 -0.37 3.62
C HIS A 495 -11.95 -0.60 3.16
N TRP A 496 -11.79 -1.43 2.14
CA TRP A 496 -10.48 -1.73 1.56
C TRP A 496 -10.58 -1.76 0.04
N LYS A 497 -9.73 -0.96 -0.59
CA LYS A 497 -9.55 -0.94 -2.05
C LYS A 497 -8.08 -1.15 -2.36
N PRO A 498 -7.69 -2.28 -2.95
CA PRO A 498 -6.30 -2.54 -3.28
C PRO A 498 -5.77 -1.55 -4.32
N ASN A 499 -4.45 -1.38 -4.35
CA ASN A 499 -3.71 -0.61 -5.35
C ASN A 499 -4.04 0.89 -5.37
N VAL A 500 -4.53 1.44 -4.27
CA VAL A 500 -4.81 2.87 -4.13
C VAL A 500 -3.68 3.56 -3.40
N ALA A 501 -3.16 4.64 -3.99
CA ALA A 501 -2.27 5.61 -3.35
C ALA A 501 -2.69 7.01 -3.80
N ILE A 502 -3.18 7.82 -2.88
CA ILE A 502 -3.74 9.15 -3.14
C ILE A 502 -3.07 10.16 -2.23
N VAL A 503 -2.57 11.25 -2.79
CA VAL A 503 -1.98 12.35 -2.02
C VAL A 503 -3.07 13.34 -1.59
N TYR A 504 -3.03 13.73 -0.31
CA TYR A 504 -4.00 14.64 0.30
C TYR A 504 -3.36 15.92 0.85
N GLY A 505 -2.11 15.89 1.24
CA GLY A 505 -1.38 17.02 1.75
C GLY A 505 0.08 16.97 1.35
N ALA A 506 0.71 18.12 1.20
CA ALA A 506 2.14 18.24 0.98
C ALA A 506 2.67 19.49 1.68
N MET A 507 3.89 19.42 2.16
CA MET A 507 4.59 20.54 2.75
C MET A 507 6.09 20.43 2.51
N MET A 508 6.76 21.55 2.52
CA MET A 508 8.22 21.64 2.42
C MET A 508 8.81 21.91 3.80
N LYS A 509 9.93 21.26 4.07
CA LYS A 509 10.74 21.49 5.25
C LYS A 509 12.19 21.68 4.81
N SER A 510 12.70 22.88 4.97
CA SER A 510 14.12 23.13 4.71
C SER A 510 14.96 22.48 5.82
N ARG A 511 15.94 21.68 5.45
CA ARG A 511 16.85 21.02 6.38
C ARG A 511 18.27 21.08 5.82
N ASN A 512 19.20 21.69 6.57
CA ASN A 512 20.61 21.78 6.19
C ASN A 512 20.86 22.30 4.76
N GLY A 513 20.06 23.29 4.30
CA GLY A 513 20.20 23.88 2.97
C GLY A 513 19.63 23.03 1.82
N SER A 514 18.99 21.91 2.10
CA SER A 514 18.26 21.13 1.11
C SER A 514 16.75 21.11 1.40
N ASN A 515 15.95 21.17 0.32
CA ASN A 515 14.50 21.09 0.43
C ASN A 515 14.07 19.62 0.55
N HIS A 516 13.39 19.33 1.65
CA HIS A 516 12.71 18.05 1.88
C HIS A 516 11.22 18.30 1.82
N PHE A 517 10.50 17.36 1.23
CA PHE A 517 9.06 17.41 1.08
C PHE A 517 8.44 16.28 1.89
N GLN A 518 7.40 16.60 2.63
CA GLN A 518 6.59 15.60 3.29
C GLN A 518 5.23 15.56 2.60
N ILE A 519 4.81 14.40 2.16
CA ILE A 519 3.48 14.19 1.57
C ILE A 519 2.69 13.22 2.42
N SER A 520 1.41 13.51 2.59
CA SER A 520 0.48 12.58 3.22
C SER A 520 -0.27 11.76 2.17
N ILE A 521 -0.35 10.48 2.41
CA ILE A 521 -0.91 9.51 1.47
C ILE A 521 -2.01 8.71 2.15
N GLY A 522 -3.17 8.61 1.47
CA GLY A 522 -4.16 7.57 1.76
C GLY A 522 -3.82 6.32 0.98
N ARG A 523 -3.72 5.18 1.66
CA ARG A 523 -3.48 3.89 1.02
C ARG A 523 -4.69 2.98 1.16
N ASN A 524 -5.12 2.44 0.03
CA ASN A 524 -6.12 1.37 -0.05
C ASN A 524 -7.43 1.70 0.68
N ASP A 525 -7.75 3.00 0.82
CA ASP A 525 -8.86 3.52 1.64
C ASP A 525 -8.91 2.89 3.05
N SER A 526 -7.75 2.55 3.62
CA SER A 526 -7.66 1.82 4.88
C SER A 526 -6.58 2.32 5.83
N SER A 527 -5.61 3.10 5.35
CA SER A 527 -4.51 3.63 6.15
C SER A 527 -4.00 4.96 5.63
N CYS A 528 -3.18 5.63 6.44
CA CYS A 528 -2.49 6.87 6.09
C CYS A 528 -1.00 6.70 6.32
N GLU A 529 -0.22 7.38 5.49
CA GLU A 529 1.23 7.45 5.62
C GLU A 529 1.71 8.87 5.39
N ILE A 530 2.78 9.27 6.08
CA ILE A 530 3.56 10.46 5.75
C ILE A 530 4.88 9.98 5.18
N VAL A 531 5.19 10.43 3.98
CA VAL A 531 6.40 10.06 3.24
C VAL A 531 7.27 11.28 3.08
N GLU A 532 8.56 11.15 3.42
CA GLU A 532 9.56 12.19 3.21
C GLU A 532 10.28 11.95 1.88
N LEU A 533 10.33 13.00 1.04
CA LEU A 533 10.90 12.98 -0.30
C LEU A 533 11.96 14.08 -0.44
N LYS A 534 12.91 13.88 -1.33
CA LYS A 534 13.80 14.91 -1.86
C LYS A 534 13.38 15.23 -3.31
N GLU A 535 13.77 16.38 -3.80
CA GLU A 535 13.48 16.76 -5.19
C GLU A 535 14.04 15.74 -6.20
N SER A 536 15.19 15.14 -5.89
CA SER A 536 15.77 14.05 -6.70
C SER A 536 14.87 12.83 -6.84
N ASP A 537 13.90 12.66 -5.95
CA ASP A 537 12.95 11.53 -6.00
C ASP A 537 11.78 11.77 -6.95
N PHE A 538 11.62 13.00 -7.46
CA PHE A 538 10.47 13.37 -8.29
C PHE A 538 10.56 12.81 -9.71
N ASN A 539 11.72 12.36 -10.17
CA ASN A 539 11.91 11.79 -11.51
C ASN A 539 11.47 12.73 -12.67
N LEU A 540 11.76 14.01 -12.53
CA LEU A 540 11.40 15.07 -13.48
C LEU A 540 12.22 15.03 -14.78
#